data_5616e133f749fd4700048a06dd13895d
#
_entry.id   5616e133f749fd4700048a06dd13895d
#
_cell.length_a   1.000
_cell.length_b   1.000
_cell.length_c   1.000
_cell.angle_alpha   90.00
_cell.angle_beta   90.00
_cell.angle_gamma   90.00
#
_symmetry.space_group_name_H-M   'P 1'
#
loop_
_entity.id
_entity.type
_entity.pdbx_description
1 polymer ?
#
loop_
_entity_poly.entity_id
_entity_poly.type
_entity_poly.pdbx_seq_one_letter_code
_entity_poly.pdbx_strand_id
1 'polypeptide(L)'
;MSAREEPAGPDPDETHRSPDGPETPEDAAFDEIVGTETDRDPDLAVIEAGSRTLRTQAGPPAGDGVPAPPQDPEVARALREAEAELLARWPETRIDPSLERIEALLDILGEPQRAYPSIHLTGTNGKSSTARMIEALLVACELRTGRFTSPHLQSITERIGIDGAPIDAGRFVETYRELKPYAELVDARQEHPLSFFEMLTAMAFAAFAEAPVDVAVVEVGLGGTWDSTNVIDAAVAVVTPIAVDHSRLLGDTPGAIAADKAGIVKKTATSAGGGPGTVVIMAQQPVDAAQVLLKRAVEVDATVAREGMEFGVLSREVAVGGQLLTLRGLGGEYPEVFLPLHGEHMAHNAAVALAAVEAFFGVGSEHARSLDADTVRRAFATVTSPGRLEVVRTSPTVILDAAHNPAGAQATAAGVREAFGFSRLVGVVGTSKEKDVRGVLEAFEPIFAEVVVTRNSTTRAMDPDELAAIAVEVFGSERVQVEPRLDDALEAAITLAEEEDEYAGAGVLVTGSVITAGEARLLLGAQ
;
A
#
# COMPACT_ATOMS: atom_id res chain seq x y z
N MET A 1 -38.84 -28.70 -55.01
CA MET A 1 -38.85 -30.16 -55.36
C MET A 1 -38.12 -30.83 -54.22
N SER A 2 -38.89 -31.40 -53.44
CA SER A 2 -39.06 -32.78 -52.95
C SER A 2 -38.08 -33.08 -51.81
N ALA A 3 -38.46 -33.12 -50.64
CA ALA A 3 -39.41 -33.84 -49.76
C ALA A 3 -38.88 -35.20 -49.30
N ARG A 4 -38.97 -35.35 -47.95
CA ARG A 4 -39.31 -36.58 -47.21
C ARG A 4 -38.12 -37.46 -46.77
N GLU A 5 -38.07 -38.13 -45.61
CA GLU A 5 -39.04 -38.46 -44.54
C GLU A 5 -38.24 -39.03 -43.35
N GLU A 6 -38.69 -38.76 -42.16
CA GLU A 6 -38.49 -39.59 -40.93
C GLU A 6 -39.24 -40.94 -41.05
N PRO A 7 -38.97 -42.00 -40.22
CA PRO A 7 -39.64 -42.12 -38.93
C PRO A 7 -38.87 -42.84 -37.79
N ALA A 8 -39.13 -42.45 -36.56
CA ALA A 8 -39.88 -43.02 -35.45
C ALA A 8 -39.32 -44.29 -34.75
N GLY A 9 -39.20 -44.17 -33.38
CA GLY A 9 -38.83 -45.19 -32.43
C GLY A 9 -39.83 -46.36 -32.28
N PRO A 10 -39.65 -47.24 -31.30
CA PRO A 10 -40.30 -47.08 -29.97
C PRO A 10 -39.52 -47.61 -28.75
N ASP A 11 -39.91 -47.13 -27.58
CA ASP A 11 -39.94 -47.74 -26.25
C ASP A 11 -41.08 -48.77 -26.17
N PRO A 12 -41.23 -49.73 -25.20
CA PRO A 12 -40.97 -49.69 -23.78
C PRO A 12 -40.63 -51.04 -23.09
N ASP A 13 -40.19 -50.93 -21.79
CA ASP A 13 -40.54 -51.70 -20.60
C ASP A 13 -40.42 -53.25 -20.57
N GLU A 14 -39.70 -53.76 -19.55
CA GLU A 14 -40.12 -54.76 -18.54
C GLU A 14 -38.98 -55.43 -17.74
N THR A 15 -39.02 -55.14 -16.44
CA THR A 15 -38.79 -56.05 -15.27
C THR A 15 -37.97 -57.33 -15.44
N HIS A 16 -36.99 -57.61 -14.54
CA HIS A 16 -36.96 -58.72 -13.57
C HIS A 16 -35.76 -58.74 -12.63
N ARG A 17 -36.05 -58.71 -11.34
CA ARG A 17 -35.49 -59.37 -10.14
C ARG A 17 -34.10 -60.01 -10.15
N SER A 18 -33.38 -59.66 -9.02
CA SER A 18 -32.25 -60.31 -8.36
C SER A 18 -32.33 -61.86 -8.25
N PRO A 19 -31.21 -62.59 -7.95
CA PRO A 19 -30.75 -62.66 -6.55
C PRO A 19 -29.20 -62.88 -6.32
N ASP A 20 -28.80 -62.51 -5.11
CA ASP A 20 -27.82 -63.09 -4.18
C ASP A 20 -26.38 -63.44 -4.56
N GLY A 21 -25.47 -62.82 -3.83
CA GLY A 21 -24.29 -63.29 -3.12
C GLY A 21 -22.92 -62.92 -3.71
N PRO A 22 -21.83 -62.91 -2.97
CA PRO A 22 -21.67 -62.77 -1.51
C PRO A 22 -20.86 -61.51 -1.08
N GLU A 23 -21.01 -61.13 0.16
CA GLU A 23 -20.28 -60.13 0.90
C GLU A 23 -18.77 -60.40 0.92
N THR A 24 -17.95 -59.37 0.63
CA THR A 24 -16.55 -59.32 1.00
C THR A 24 -16.34 -58.44 2.22
N PRO A 25 -15.44 -58.81 3.14
CA PRO A 25 -15.33 -58.18 4.47
C PRO A 25 -14.43 -56.93 4.42
N GLU A 26 -15.01 -55.77 4.12
CA GLU A 26 -14.35 -54.44 4.23
C GLU A 26 -15.21 -53.37 4.92
N ASP A 27 -16.36 -53.75 5.49
CA ASP A 27 -17.24 -52.81 6.22
C ASP A 27 -17.16 -52.97 7.75
N ALA A 28 -15.96 -53.23 8.30
CA ALA A 28 -15.75 -53.29 9.75
C ALA A 28 -14.45 -52.59 10.18
N ALA A 29 -14.32 -51.29 9.89
CA ALA A 29 -13.25 -50.44 10.45
C ALA A 29 -13.60 -48.93 10.39
N PHE A 30 -14.83 -48.57 10.79
CA PHE A 30 -15.20 -47.14 10.85
C PHE A 30 -15.85 -46.74 12.19
N ASP A 31 -15.48 -47.43 13.28
CA ASP A 31 -15.90 -47.00 14.62
C ASP A 31 -14.81 -47.35 15.64
N GLU A 32 -13.69 -46.69 15.61
CA GLU A 32 -12.77 -46.47 16.74
C GLU A 32 -11.57 -45.66 16.29
N ILE A 33 -11.67 -44.34 16.14
CA ILE A 33 -10.61 -43.35 16.45
C ILE A 33 -11.36 -42.02 16.72
N VAL A 34 -12.02 -41.91 17.85
CA VAL A 34 -12.19 -40.63 18.54
C VAL A 34 -11.01 -40.53 19.49
N GLY A 35 -9.89 -40.17 18.95
CA GLY A 35 -8.67 -39.84 19.67
C GLY A 35 -8.31 -38.41 19.32
N THR A 36 -8.68 -37.53 20.19
CA THR A 36 -8.13 -36.20 20.44
C THR A 36 -6.68 -36.04 19.99
N GLU A 37 -6.46 -35.43 18.82
CA GLU A 37 -5.31 -34.57 18.52
C GLU A 37 -5.67 -33.77 17.29
N THR A 38 -5.90 -32.49 17.52
CA THR A 38 -6.09 -31.50 16.47
C THR A 38 -4.83 -31.45 15.64
N ASP A 39 -4.91 -31.91 14.38
CA ASP A 39 -3.92 -31.56 13.35
C ASP A 39 -3.96 -30.05 13.15
N ARG A 40 -3.22 -29.35 13.98
CA ARG A 40 -2.87 -27.95 13.75
C ARG A 40 -1.74 -27.95 12.75
N ASP A 41 -1.92 -27.20 11.68
CA ASP A 41 -0.85 -26.88 10.73
C ASP A 41 0.38 -26.43 11.53
N PRO A 42 1.54 -27.10 11.41
CA PRO A 42 2.74 -26.77 12.18
C PRO A 42 3.20 -25.32 11.99
N ASP A 43 2.92 -24.70 10.83
CA ASP A 43 3.28 -23.32 10.54
C ASP A 43 2.37 -22.31 11.28
N LEU A 44 1.08 -22.62 11.46
CA LEU A 44 0.17 -21.82 12.30
C LEU A 44 0.47 -21.97 13.79
N ALA A 45 0.90 -23.14 14.24
CA ALA A 45 1.27 -23.38 15.63
C ALA A 45 2.57 -22.64 16.01
N VAL A 46 3.50 -22.46 15.09
CA VAL A 46 4.72 -21.67 15.26
C VAL A 46 4.39 -20.18 15.38
N ILE A 47 3.43 -19.67 14.57
CA ILE A 47 2.96 -18.30 14.64
C ILE A 47 2.29 -18.01 16.00
N GLU A 48 1.44 -18.91 16.51
CA GLU A 48 0.79 -18.75 17.81
C GLU A 48 1.77 -18.88 19.00
N ALA A 49 2.80 -19.72 18.90
CA ALA A 49 3.76 -19.93 19.97
C ALA A 49 4.81 -18.82 20.09
N GLY A 50 5.25 -18.23 18.95
CA GLY A 50 6.20 -17.10 18.92
C GLY A 50 5.63 -15.82 19.53
N SER A 51 4.33 -15.57 19.29
CA SER A 51 3.63 -14.35 19.73
C SER A 51 3.48 -14.24 21.25
N ARG A 52 3.37 -15.36 21.97
CA ARG A 52 3.12 -15.34 23.42
C ARG A 52 4.35 -15.05 24.28
N THR A 53 5.56 -15.29 23.81
CA THR A 53 6.78 -15.20 24.62
C THR A 53 7.49 -13.84 24.55
N LEU A 54 7.20 -12.98 23.55
CA LEU A 54 7.93 -11.73 23.28
C LEU A 54 7.19 -10.44 23.66
N ARG A 55 5.99 -10.54 24.23
CA ARG A 55 5.12 -9.38 24.50
C ARG A 55 5.51 -8.48 25.66
N THR A 56 6.48 -8.83 26.46
CA THR A 56 6.82 -8.05 27.66
C THR A 56 7.61 -6.78 27.39
N GLN A 57 7.92 -6.42 26.12
CA GLN A 57 8.71 -5.24 25.78
C GLN A 57 8.14 -4.34 24.66
N ALA A 58 6.93 -4.56 24.17
CA ALA A 58 6.32 -3.60 23.24
C ALA A 58 5.88 -2.36 24.02
N GLY A 59 6.54 -1.24 23.79
CA GLY A 59 6.10 0.08 24.24
C GLY A 59 4.75 0.46 23.62
N PRO A 60 4.08 1.52 24.13
CA PRO A 60 2.85 2.03 23.51
C PRO A 60 3.12 2.35 22.04
N PRO A 61 2.10 2.20 21.14
CA PRO A 61 2.24 2.55 19.73
C PRO A 61 2.76 3.98 19.63
N ALA A 62 3.84 4.16 18.88
CA ALA A 62 4.36 5.47 18.56
C ALA A 62 3.26 6.29 17.88
N GLY A 63 3.22 7.61 18.13
CA GLY A 63 2.26 8.54 17.54
C GLY A 63 2.17 8.41 16.02
N ASP A 64 1.72 9.43 15.31
CA ASP A 64 1.37 9.56 13.88
C ASP A 64 2.27 8.90 12.81
N GLY A 65 3.23 8.07 13.19
CA GLY A 65 4.06 7.26 12.28
C GLY A 65 5.20 8.03 11.62
N VAL A 66 5.49 9.24 12.06
CA VAL A 66 6.68 10.01 11.71
C VAL A 66 7.68 9.92 12.87
N PRO A 67 8.93 9.47 12.62
CA PRO A 67 9.89 9.31 13.70
C PRO A 67 10.33 10.67 14.24
N ALA A 68 10.36 10.78 15.57
CA ALA A 68 11.04 11.90 16.19
C ALA A 68 12.53 11.89 15.80
N PRO A 69 13.15 13.07 15.59
CA PRO A 69 14.58 13.12 15.27
C PRO A 69 15.39 12.48 16.42
N PRO A 70 16.49 11.78 16.09
CA PRO A 70 17.33 11.13 17.09
C PRO A 70 17.80 12.14 18.13
N GLN A 71 17.56 11.84 19.40
CA GLN A 71 17.99 12.71 20.51
C GLN A 71 19.52 12.68 20.71
N ASP A 72 20.16 11.55 20.34
CA ASP A 72 21.61 11.42 20.37
C ASP A 72 22.25 12.08 19.13
N PRO A 73 23.07 13.13 19.30
CA PRO A 73 23.74 13.81 18.19
C PRO A 73 24.66 12.91 17.36
N GLU A 74 25.24 11.86 17.98
CA GLU A 74 26.10 10.91 17.25
C GLU A 74 25.26 10.01 16.34
N VAL A 75 24.13 9.52 16.81
CA VAL A 75 23.18 8.75 15.99
C VAL A 75 22.62 9.63 14.86
N ALA A 76 22.24 10.87 15.16
CA ALA A 76 21.74 11.80 14.15
C ALA A 76 22.78 12.08 13.05
N ARG A 77 24.07 12.21 13.42
CA ARG A 77 25.16 12.36 12.46
C ARG A 77 25.34 11.10 11.63
N ALA A 78 25.39 9.94 12.27
CA ALA A 78 25.57 8.66 11.60
C ALA A 78 24.42 8.33 10.62
N LEU A 79 23.18 8.70 10.97
CA LEU A 79 22.02 8.57 10.07
C LEU A 79 22.19 9.45 8.83
N ARG A 80 22.57 10.72 8.99
CA ARG A 80 22.81 11.61 7.84
C ARG A 80 23.95 11.11 6.94
N GLU A 81 25.02 10.56 7.54
CA GLU A 81 26.14 9.97 6.79
C GLU A 81 25.65 8.74 5.97
N ALA A 82 24.91 7.83 6.61
CA ALA A 82 24.35 6.65 5.95
C ALA A 82 23.36 7.04 4.82
N GLU A 83 22.49 8.03 5.06
CA GLU A 83 21.56 8.54 4.07
C GLU A 83 22.30 9.17 2.87
N ALA A 84 23.33 9.98 3.13
CA ALA A 84 24.15 10.58 2.07
C ALA A 84 24.87 9.53 1.21
N GLU A 85 25.39 8.46 1.83
CA GLU A 85 26.01 7.33 1.12
C GLU A 85 24.99 6.54 0.29
N LEU A 86 23.78 6.31 0.84
CA LEU A 86 22.68 5.68 0.12
C LEU A 86 22.24 6.51 -1.09
N LEU A 87 22.06 7.83 -0.92
CA LEU A 87 21.67 8.75 -1.99
C LEU A 87 22.75 8.91 -3.07
N ALA A 88 24.03 8.67 -2.72
CA ALA A 88 25.14 8.66 -3.68
C ALA A 88 25.16 7.39 -4.57
N ARG A 89 24.41 6.36 -4.24
CA ARG A 89 24.26 5.17 -5.06
C ARG A 89 23.48 5.47 -6.34
N TRP A 90 23.38 4.48 -7.22
CA TRP A 90 22.56 4.57 -8.43
C TRP A 90 21.14 5.03 -8.08
N PRO A 91 20.66 6.17 -8.62
CA PRO A 91 19.41 6.79 -8.19
C PRO A 91 18.19 6.01 -8.68
N GLU A 92 17.10 6.05 -7.90
CA GLU A 92 15.79 5.44 -8.24
C GLU A 92 15.24 5.86 -9.61
N THR A 93 15.69 7.00 -10.13
CA THR A 93 15.24 7.53 -11.43
C THR A 93 15.93 6.91 -12.64
N ARG A 94 17.07 6.27 -12.43
CA ARG A 94 17.82 5.58 -13.48
C ARG A 94 17.51 4.09 -13.39
N ILE A 95 16.45 3.69 -14.08
CA ILE A 95 15.92 2.35 -14.01
C ILE A 95 16.70 1.44 -14.94
N ASP A 96 17.21 0.36 -14.37
CA ASP A 96 17.77 -0.78 -15.07
C ASP A 96 17.02 -2.03 -14.58
N PRO A 97 15.96 -2.47 -15.31
CA PRO A 97 15.06 -3.52 -14.87
C PRO A 97 15.76 -4.87 -14.74
N SER A 98 16.16 -5.23 -13.51
CA SER A 98 16.79 -6.51 -13.19
C SER A 98 16.60 -6.85 -11.73
N LEU A 99 16.40 -8.12 -11.41
CA LEU A 99 16.43 -8.64 -10.04
C LEU A 99 17.81 -9.25 -9.68
N GLU A 100 18.72 -9.40 -10.63
CA GLU A 100 19.99 -10.11 -10.44
C GLU A 100 20.85 -9.49 -9.34
N ARG A 101 20.89 -8.17 -9.21
CA ARG A 101 21.71 -7.48 -8.20
C ARG A 101 21.18 -7.71 -6.79
N ILE A 102 19.86 -7.50 -6.60
CA ILE A 102 19.22 -7.71 -5.30
C ILE A 102 19.24 -9.19 -4.90
N GLU A 103 18.98 -10.10 -5.82
CA GLU A 103 19.08 -11.56 -5.59
C GLU A 103 20.49 -11.95 -5.17
N ALA A 104 21.54 -11.46 -5.86
CA ALA A 104 22.92 -11.73 -5.50
C ALA A 104 23.27 -11.23 -4.08
N LEU A 105 22.75 -10.09 -3.66
CA LEU A 105 22.95 -9.60 -2.30
C LEU A 105 22.22 -10.47 -1.28
N LEU A 106 20.94 -10.79 -1.53
CA LEU A 106 20.12 -11.60 -0.64
C LEU A 106 20.65 -13.03 -0.49
N ASP A 107 21.19 -13.64 -1.56
CA ASP A 107 21.87 -14.94 -1.50
C ASP A 107 23.06 -14.92 -0.53
N ILE A 108 23.88 -13.87 -0.58
CA ILE A 108 25.02 -13.71 0.35
C ILE A 108 24.53 -13.56 1.80
N LEU A 109 23.39 -12.88 2.00
CA LEU A 109 22.79 -12.66 3.31
C LEU A 109 21.99 -13.87 3.83
N GLY A 110 21.89 -14.96 3.06
CA GLY A 110 21.16 -16.17 3.44
C GLY A 110 19.65 -16.07 3.26
N GLU A 111 19.20 -15.30 2.27
CA GLU A 111 17.79 -15.13 1.87
C GLU A 111 16.84 -14.66 3.00
N PRO A 112 17.16 -13.56 3.71
CA PRO A 112 16.38 -13.09 4.86
C PRO A 112 14.91 -12.85 4.54
N GLN A 113 14.56 -12.52 3.28
CA GLN A 113 13.18 -12.30 2.80
C GLN A 113 12.31 -13.57 2.86
N ARG A 114 12.87 -14.73 3.06
CA ARG A 114 12.17 -16.02 3.20
C ARG A 114 11.96 -16.46 4.64
N ALA A 115 12.47 -15.70 5.62
CA ALA A 115 12.39 -16.05 7.03
C ALA A 115 10.97 -15.86 7.63
N TYR A 116 10.08 -15.18 6.92
CA TYR A 116 8.73 -14.82 7.35
C TYR A 116 7.78 -14.76 6.15
N PRO A 117 6.47 -14.99 6.34
CA PRO A 117 5.47 -14.78 5.29
C PRO A 117 5.29 -13.29 4.98
N SER A 118 4.80 -12.99 3.78
CA SER A 118 4.62 -11.60 3.35
C SER A 118 3.29 -11.34 2.64
N ILE A 119 2.84 -10.08 2.74
CA ILE A 119 1.76 -9.48 1.95
C ILE A 119 2.42 -8.45 1.04
N HIS A 120 2.29 -8.60 -0.28
CA HIS A 120 2.94 -7.76 -1.28
C HIS A 120 1.94 -6.86 -1.99
N LEU A 121 2.20 -5.54 -2.01
CA LEU A 121 1.26 -4.56 -2.54
C LEU A 121 1.80 -3.85 -3.77
N THR A 122 1.00 -3.77 -4.83
CA THR A 122 1.24 -2.89 -5.98
C THR A 122 -0.01 -2.08 -6.32
N GLY A 123 0.11 -1.17 -7.27
CA GLY A 123 -0.95 -0.28 -7.74
C GLY A 123 -0.39 1.09 -8.11
N THR A 124 -1.24 2.02 -8.52
CA THR A 124 -0.83 3.40 -8.77
C THR A 124 -1.05 4.25 -7.52
N ASN A 125 -2.26 4.29 -7.01
CA ASN A 125 -2.63 5.08 -5.83
C ASN A 125 -3.08 4.17 -4.67
N GLY A 126 -2.92 4.65 -3.43
CA GLY A 126 -3.41 3.96 -2.22
C GLY A 126 -2.48 2.93 -1.61
N LYS A 127 -1.34 2.59 -2.23
CA LYS A 127 -0.41 1.56 -1.74
C LYS A 127 0.00 1.75 -0.27
N SER A 128 0.65 2.87 0.04
CA SER A 128 1.20 3.14 1.38
C SER A 128 0.12 3.25 2.45
N SER A 129 -1.04 3.88 2.13
CA SER A 129 -2.18 3.95 3.06
C SER A 129 -2.76 2.56 3.33
N THR A 130 -2.92 1.73 2.29
CA THR A 130 -3.37 0.34 2.44
C THR A 130 -2.36 -0.49 3.24
N ALA A 131 -1.05 -0.33 2.99
CA ALA A 131 -0.01 -1.03 3.75
C ALA A 131 -0.05 -0.68 5.25
N ARG A 132 -0.25 0.61 5.59
CA ARG A 132 -0.42 1.04 7.00
C ARG A 132 -1.69 0.46 7.64
N MET A 133 -2.79 0.39 6.91
CA MET A 133 -4.05 -0.21 7.39
C MET A 133 -3.90 -1.73 7.60
N ILE A 134 -3.20 -2.43 6.69
CA ILE A 134 -2.87 -3.86 6.85
C ILE A 134 -2.01 -4.06 8.09
N GLU A 135 -0.93 -3.27 8.25
CA GLU A 135 -0.07 -3.35 9.42
C GLU A 135 -0.85 -3.10 10.72
N ALA A 136 -1.71 -2.08 10.77
CA ALA A 136 -2.53 -1.78 11.96
C ALA A 136 -3.46 -2.94 12.34
N LEU A 137 -4.08 -3.60 11.36
CA LEU A 137 -4.90 -4.79 11.56
C LEU A 137 -4.08 -5.97 12.10
N LEU A 138 -2.90 -6.22 11.52
CA LEU A 138 -2.01 -7.32 11.94
C LEU A 138 -1.48 -7.09 13.36
N VAL A 139 -1.06 -5.87 13.70
CA VAL A 139 -0.64 -5.48 15.05
C VAL A 139 -1.80 -5.64 16.05
N ALA A 140 -3.03 -5.25 15.68
CA ALA A 140 -4.21 -5.45 16.52
C ALA A 140 -4.57 -6.92 16.71
N CYS A 141 -4.20 -7.79 15.75
CA CYS A 141 -4.27 -9.24 15.85
C CYS A 141 -3.08 -9.86 16.61
N GLU A 142 -2.25 -9.01 17.23
CA GLU A 142 -1.14 -9.43 18.09
C GLU A 142 0.08 -10.02 17.36
N LEU A 143 0.21 -9.77 16.06
CA LEU A 143 1.39 -10.17 15.29
C LEU A 143 2.48 -9.09 15.34
N ARG A 144 3.73 -9.54 15.32
CA ARG A 144 4.88 -8.67 15.06
C ARG A 144 4.97 -8.41 13.57
N THR A 145 5.08 -7.15 13.19
CA THR A 145 5.02 -6.74 11.79
C THR A 145 6.29 -6.09 11.31
N GLY A 146 6.66 -6.38 10.06
CA GLY A 146 7.57 -5.56 9.28
C GLY A 146 6.77 -4.82 8.20
N ARG A 147 7.06 -3.53 7.95
CA ARG A 147 6.46 -2.79 6.85
C ARG A 147 7.54 -2.08 6.03
N PHE A 148 7.53 -2.31 4.72
CA PHE A 148 8.36 -1.58 3.76
C PHE A 148 7.48 -0.73 2.87
N THR A 149 7.71 0.59 2.84
CA THR A 149 6.93 1.57 2.05
C THR A 149 7.84 2.60 1.39
N SER A 150 7.37 3.21 0.28
CA SER A 150 8.10 4.25 -0.44
C SER A 150 7.16 5.24 -1.16
N PRO A 151 7.60 6.49 -1.34
CA PRO A 151 8.75 7.12 -0.68
C PRO A 151 8.45 7.47 0.79
N HIS A 152 9.44 7.92 1.55
CA HIS A 152 9.23 8.52 2.86
C HIS A 152 8.71 9.97 2.73
N LEU A 153 8.07 10.46 3.79
CA LEU A 153 7.56 11.82 3.85
C LEU A 153 8.61 12.80 4.42
N GLN A 154 9.24 12.46 5.53
CA GLN A 154 10.20 13.32 6.23
C GLN A 154 11.53 12.62 6.54
N SER A 155 11.52 11.35 6.94
CA SER A 155 12.71 10.60 7.34
C SER A 155 12.85 9.31 6.57
N ILE A 156 14.07 8.99 6.16
CA ILE A 156 14.38 7.72 5.47
C ILE A 156 13.99 6.49 6.28
N THR A 157 13.99 6.60 7.61
CA THR A 157 13.59 5.51 8.53
C THR A 157 12.13 5.11 8.42
N GLU A 158 11.25 6.00 7.90
CA GLU A 158 9.84 5.69 7.64
C GLU A 158 9.65 4.54 6.63
N ARG A 159 10.64 4.33 5.75
CA ARG A 159 10.57 3.28 4.72
C ARG A 159 10.58 1.87 5.32
N ILE A 160 11.13 1.71 6.52
CA ILE A 160 11.22 0.43 7.24
C ILE A 160 10.46 0.57 8.55
N GLY A 161 9.28 -0.03 8.65
CA GLY A 161 8.48 -0.06 9.88
C GLY A 161 8.64 -1.39 10.61
N ILE A 162 8.65 -1.36 11.93
CA ILE A 162 8.63 -2.55 12.79
C ILE A 162 7.57 -2.32 13.87
N ASP A 163 6.63 -3.25 14.01
CA ASP A 163 5.55 -3.21 15.01
C ASP A 163 4.74 -1.89 14.98
N GLY A 164 4.46 -1.36 13.78
CA GLY A 164 3.66 -0.16 13.56
C GLY A 164 4.45 1.16 13.63
N ALA A 165 5.73 1.14 13.99
CA ALA A 165 6.58 2.33 14.11
C ALA A 165 7.75 2.29 13.10
N PRO A 166 8.27 3.46 12.65
CA PRO A 166 9.50 3.52 11.90
C PRO A 166 10.66 2.88 12.67
N ILE A 167 11.59 2.26 11.95
CA ILE A 167 12.79 1.66 12.54
C ILE A 167 13.59 2.73 13.31
N ASP A 168 14.11 2.36 14.46
CA ASP A 168 15.01 3.23 15.23
C ASP A 168 16.23 3.66 14.39
N ALA A 169 16.62 4.92 14.50
CA ALA A 169 17.70 5.50 13.70
C ALA A 169 19.04 4.80 13.91
N GLY A 170 19.35 4.39 15.16
CA GLY A 170 20.55 3.61 15.47
C GLY A 170 20.52 2.26 14.78
N ARG A 171 19.36 1.59 14.83
CA ARG A 171 19.15 0.29 14.18
C ARG A 171 19.25 0.41 12.65
N PHE A 172 18.67 1.46 12.06
CA PHE A 172 18.83 1.73 10.62
C PHE A 172 20.30 1.85 10.22
N VAL A 173 21.08 2.61 11.01
CA VAL A 173 22.53 2.79 10.76
C VAL A 173 23.31 1.49 10.94
N GLU A 174 22.99 0.69 11.97
CA GLU A 174 23.59 -0.63 12.17
C GLU A 174 23.33 -1.55 10.99
N THR A 175 22.08 -1.72 10.60
CA THR A 175 21.68 -2.53 9.44
C THR A 175 22.41 -2.09 8.17
N TYR A 176 22.47 -0.77 7.91
CA TYR A 176 23.22 -0.25 6.77
C TYR A 176 24.70 -0.65 6.81
N ARG A 177 25.36 -0.46 7.95
CA ARG A 177 26.80 -0.77 8.13
C ARG A 177 27.10 -2.26 8.01
N GLU A 178 26.21 -3.10 8.47
CA GLU A 178 26.35 -4.56 8.34
C GLU A 178 26.21 -5.02 6.89
N LEU A 179 25.28 -4.45 6.13
CA LEU A 179 25.04 -4.84 4.74
C LEU A 179 26.07 -4.24 3.75
N LYS A 180 26.61 -3.06 4.05
CA LYS A 180 27.53 -2.33 3.16
C LYS A 180 28.68 -3.17 2.60
N PRO A 181 29.43 -3.96 3.38
CA PRO A 181 30.54 -4.77 2.85
C PRO A 181 30.06 -5.82 1.83
N TYR A 182 28.88 -6.40 2.03
CA TYR A 182 28.31 -7.39 1.11
C TYR A 182 27.79 -6.73 -0.17
N ALA A 183 27.19 -5.55 -0.04
CA ALA A 183 26.79 -4.73 -1.19
C ALA A 183 27.99 -4.35 -2.07
N GLU A 184 29.12 -3.96 -1.48
CA GLU A 184 30.38 -3.67 -2.19
C GLU A 184 30.93 -4.90 -2.93
N LEU A 185 30.74 -6.11 -2.39
CA LEU A 185 31.11 -7.36 -3.07
C LEU A 185 30.23 -7.65 -4.30
N VAL A 186 28.95 -7.34 -4.23
CA VAL A 186 28.01 -7.45 -5.35
C VAL A 186 28.34 -6.39 -6.40
N ASP A 187 28.49 -5.13 -5.99
CA ASP A 187 28.84 -4.00 -6.87
C ASP A 187 30.10 -4.29 -7.70
N ALA A 188 31.10 -4.92 -7.09
CA ALA A 188 32.36 -5.28 -7.78
C ALA A 188 32.20 -6.38 -8.87
N ARG A 189 31.08 -7.08 -8.90
CA ARG A 189 30.83 -8.21 -9.82
C ARG A 189 29.75 -7.91 -10.87
N GLN A 190 29.00 -6.82 -10.69
CA GLN A 190 27.90 -6.41 -11.57
C GLN A 190 28.35 -5.28 -12.49
N GLU A 191 27.68 -5.13 -13.64
CA GLU A 191 27.92 -4.01 -14.58
C GLU A 191 27.53 -2.67 -13.95
N HIS A 192 26.47 -2.67 -13.15
CA HIS A 192 25.98 -1.51 -12.41
C HIS A 192 25.89 -1.84 -10.92
N PRO A 193 26.21 -0.88 -10.04
CA PRO A 193 26.09 -1.09 -8.60
C PRO A 193 24.61 -1.20 -8.18
N LEU A 194 24.37 -1.80 -7.02
CA LEU A 194 23.06 -1.79 -6.36
C LEU A 194 22.53 -0.34 -6.26
N SER A 195 21.30 -0.15 -6.65
CA SER A 195 20.62 1.13 -6.58
C SER A 195 20.29 1.50 -5.11
N PHE A 196 19.93 2.78 -4.92
CA PHE A 196 19.39 3.26 -3.65
C PHE A 196 18.21 2.40 -3.16
N PHE A 197 17.26 2.08 -4.07
CA PHE A 197 16.06 1.32 -3.72
C PHE A 197 16.37 -0.15 -3.43
N GLU A 198 17.23 -0.80 -4.21
CA GLU A 198 17.66 -2.19 -3.96
C GLU A 198 18.36 -2.33 -2.60
N MET A 199 19.20 -1.35 -2.24
CA MET A 199 19.87 -1.37 -0.94
C MET A 199 18.87 -1.23 0.22
N LEU A 200 17.90 -0.30 0.12
CA LEU A 200 16.85 -0.15 1.13
C LEU A 200 15.95 -1.38 1.24
N THR A 201 15.64 -2.02 0.10
CA THR A 201 14.88 -3.27 0.08
C THR A 201 15.61 -4.38 0.84
N ALA A 202 16.92 -4.55 0.58
CA ALA A 202 17.73 -5.55 1.30
C ALA A 202 17.84 -5.22 2.80
N MET A 203 18.01 -3.95 3.16
CA MET A 203 18.01 -3.50 4.56
C MET A 203 16.69 -3.82 5.27
N ALA A 204 15.55 -3.58 4.61
CA ALA A 204 14.24 -3.92 5.17
C ALA A 204 14.12 -5.43 5.45
N PHE A 205 14.47 -6.26 4.46
CA PHE A 205 14.38 -7.71 4.63
C PHE A 205 15.31 -8.25 5.73
N ALA A 206 16.53 -7.73 5.83
CA ALA A 206 17.44 -8.08 6.90
C ALA A 206 16.93 -7.64 8.28
N ALA A 207 16.44 -6.39 8.38
CA ALA A 207 15.89 -5.85 9.64
C ALA A 207 14.67 -6.66 10.13
N PHE A 208 13.79 -7.10 9.21
CA PHE A 208 12.62 -7.91 9.55
C PHE A 208 13.02 -9.31 10.03
N ALA A 209 14.00 -9.95 9.38
CA ALA A 209 14.50 -11.24 9.83
C ALA A 209 15.16 -11.16 11.20
N GLU A 210 15.89 -10.08 11.46
CA GLU A 210 16.55 -9.85 12.75
C GLU A 210 15.56 -9.47 13.86
N ALA A 211 14.49 -8.73 13.53
CA ALA A 211 13.41 -8.41 14.47
C ALA A 211 12.44 -9.56 14.74
N PRO A 212 12.68 -10.77 14.28
CA PRO A 212 11.83 -11.90 13.96
C PRO A 212 10.33 -11.54 13.86
N VAL A 213 9.98 -10.86 12.76
CA VAL A 213 8.57 -10.49 12.51
C VAL A 213 7.74 -11.72 12.12
N ASP A 214 6.47 -11.74 12.50
CA ASP A 214 5.52 -12.80 12.12
C ASP A 214 5.05 -12.63 10.68
N VAL A 215 5.04 -11.41 10.15
CA VAL A 215 4.62 -11.08 8.79
C VAL A 215 5.23 -9.77 8.31
N ALA A 216 5.59 -9.71 7.02
CA ALA A 216 6.02 -8.48 6.37
C ALA A 216 4.95 -7.94 5.40
N VAL A 217 4.67 -6.64 5.46
CA VAL A 217 3.83 -5.89 4.52
C VAL A 217 4.74 -5.08 3.61
N VAL A 218 4.84 -5.47 2.34
CA VAL A 218 5.85 -4.95 1.42
C VAL A 218 5.19 -4.21 0.27
N GLU A 219 5.46 -2.91 0.17
CA GLU A 219 5.00 -2.05 -0.92
C GLU A 219 6.01 -2.07 -2.06
N VAL A 220 5.53 -2.29 -3.29
CA VAL A 220 6.30 -2.14 -4.54
C VAL A 220 6.67 -0.67 -4.76
N GLY A 221 7.92 -0.39 -5.05
CA GLY A 221 8.36 0.96 -5.38
C GLY A 221 7.80 1.43 -6.72
N LEU A 222 8.03 0.66 -7.78
CA LEU A 222 7.56 0.98 -9.12
C LEU A 222 7.29 -0.29 -9.94
N GLY A 223 6.13 -0.32 -10.62
CA GLY A 223 5.76 -1.45 -11.46
C GLY A 223 5.39 -2.69 -10.65
N GLY A 224 6.10 -3.76 -10.81
CA GLY A 224 5.90 -5.04 -10.11
C GLY A 224 6.87 -6.12 -10.57
N THR A 225 6.93 -6.44 -11.85
CA THR A 225 7.70 -7.57 -12.39
C THR A 225 9.19 -7.49 -12.06
N TRP A 226 9.79 -6.34 -12.21
CA TRP A 226 11.23 -6.09 -12.03
C TRP A 226 11.56 -5.21 -10.81
N ASP A 227 10.57 -4.88 -10.00
CA ASP A 227 10.79 -4.17 -8.75
C ASP A 227 11.60 -5.01 -7.78
N SER A 228 12.56 -4.42 -7.07
CA SER A 228 13.45 -5.15 -6.16
C SER A 228 12.70 -5.90 -5.05
N THR A 229 11.48 -5.46 -4.70
CA THR A 229 10.63 -6.17 -3.75
C THR A 229 10.10 -7.49 -4.30
N ASN A 230 10.10 -7.69 -5.62
CA ASN A 230 9.54 -8.89 -6.25
C ASN A 230 10.41 -10.15 -6.12
N VAL A 231 11.40 -10.13 -5.25
CA VAL A 231 12.17 -11.32 -4.83
C VAL A 231 11.46 -12.14 -3.74
N ILE A 232 10.37 -11.62 -3.17
CA ILE A 232 9.55 -12.33 -2.17
C ILE A 232 8.49 -13.21 -2.83
N ASP A 233 8.11 -14.31 -2.17
CA ASP A 233 7.01 -15.19 -2.54
C ASP A 233 5.83 -14.94 -1.58
N ALA A 234 5.02 -13.92 -1.90
CA ALA A 234 3.98 -13.46 -1.02
C ALA A 234 2.81 -14.44 -0.88
N ALA A 235 2.28 -14.61 0.33
CA ALA A 235 1.07 -15.36 0.60
C ALA A 235 -0.16 -14.64 0.04
N VAL A 236 -0.16 -13.29 0.10
CA VAL A 236 -1.23 -12.43 -0.41
C VAL A 236 -0.61 -11.36 -1.31
N ALA A 237 -1.11 -11.24 -2.52
CA ALA A 237 -0.78 -10.15 -3.45
C ALA A 237 -1.94 -9.15 -3.49
N VAL A 238 -1.67 -7.88 -3.20
CA VAL A 238 -2.67 -6.82 -3.16
C VAL A 238 -2.46 -5.87 -4.35
N VAL A 239 -3.51 -5.63 -5.12
CA VAL A 239 -3.49 -4.68 -6.24
C VAL A 239 -4.46 -3.54 -5.92
N THR A 240 -3.91 -2.39 -5.50
CA THR A 240 -4.67 -1.15 -5.28
C THR A 240 -5.04 -0.50 -6.63
N PRO A 241 -5.87 0.55 -6.69
CA PRO A 241 -6.33 1.10 -7.96
C PRO A 241 -5.19 1.48 -8.91
N ILE A 242 -5.32 1.07 -10.18
CA ILE A 242 -4.40 1.37 -11.27
C ILE A 242 -4.94 2.56 -12.06
N ALA A 243 -4.08 3.55 -12.28
CA ALA A 243 -4.32 4.71 -13.12
C ALA A 243 -3.05 5.04 -13.92
N VAL A 244 -3.14 5.95 -14.87
CA VAL A 244 -1.99 6.39 -15.67
C VAL A 244 -1.04 7.19 -14.78
N ASP A 245 0.15 6.65 -14.60
CA ASP A 245 1.32 7.29 -13.98
C ASP A 245 2.58 6.60 -14.49
N HIS A 246 3.70 7.29 -14.45
CA HIS A 246 4.99 6.77 -14.94
C HIS A 246 4.91 6.21 -16.37
N SER A 247 4.13 6.87 -17.25
CA SER A 247 3.79 6.39 -18.60
C SER A 247 5.00 6.08 -19.48
N ARG A 248 6.12 6.80 -19.32
CA ARG A 248 7.37 6.56 -20.05
C ARG A 248 7.98 5.18 -19.80
N LEU A 249 7.65 4.54 -18.67
CA LEU A 249 8.22 3.27 -18.23
C LEU A 249 7.22 2.13 -18.29
N LEU A 250 5.99 2.39 -17.88
CA LEU A 250 4.97 1.37 -17.69
C LEU A 250 3.91 1.36 -18.80
N GLY A 251 3.89 2.40 -19.67
CA GLY A 251 2.89 2.57 -20.70
C GLY A 251 1.84 3.63 -20.37
N ASP A 252 1.03 3.97 -21.35
CA ASP A 252 0.09 5.10 -21.35
C ASP A 252 -1.38 4.69 -21.14
N THR A 253 -1.62 3.40 -20.86
CA THR A 253 -2.95 2.88 -20.53
C THR A 253 -2.94 2.07 -19.23
N PRO A 254 -4.07 2.02 -18.49
CA PRO A 254 -4.17 1.20 -17.29
C PRO A 254 -3.86 -0.28 -17.55
N GLY A 255 -4.26 -0.82 -18.71
CA GLY A 255 -3.97 -2.20 -19.10
C GLY A 255 -2.48 -2.46 -19.31
N ALA A 256 -1.73 -1.54 -19.92
CA ALA A 256 -0.28 -1.64 -20.08
C ALA A 256 0.43 -1.60 -18.73
N ILE A 257 0.03 -0.67 -17.86
CA ILE A 257 0.56 -0.54 -16.50
C ILE A 257 0.24 -1.79 -15.66
N ALA A 258 -0.96 -2.36 -15.83
CA ALA A 258 -1.37 -3.59 -15.15
C ALA A 258 -0.52 -4.80 -15.56
N ALA A 259 -0.01 -4.84 -16.79
CA ALA A 259 0.82 -5.95 -17.27
C ALA A 259 2.11 -6.09 -16.47
N ASP A 260 2.77 -4.98 -16.14
CA ASP A 260 3.96 -5.01 -15.29
C ASP A 260 3.60 -5.26 -13.81
N LYS A 261 2.56 -4.58 -13.29
CA LYS A 261 2.11 -4.74 -11.91
C LYS A 261 1.66 -6.17 -11.59
N ALA A 262 1.09 -6.88 -12.56
CA ALA A 262 0.68 -8.28 -12.44
C ALA A 262 1.85 -9.22 -12.13
N GLY A 263 3.10 -8.77 -12.29
CA GLY A 263 4.30 -9.55 -11.97
C GLY A 263 4.44 -9.96 -10.52
N ILE A 264 3.78 -9.27 -9.58
CA ILE A 264 3.76 -9.70 -8.16
C ILE A 264 2.84 -10.91 -7.91
N VAL A 265 1.94 -11.21 -8.85
CA VAL A 265 1.07 -12.38 -8.79
C VAL A 265 1.84 -13.58 -9.31
N LYS A 266 2.37 -14.38 -8.40
CA LYS A 266 3.24 -15.51 -8.70
C LYS A 266 2.56 -16.84 -8.39
N LYS A 267 3.05 -17.89 -9.02
CA LYS A 267 2.74 -19.24 -8.59
C LYS A 267 3.55 -19.51 -7.32
N THR A 268 2.92 -19.48 -6.17
CA THR A 268 3.57 -19.97 -4.97
C THR A 268 3.79 -21.48 -5.09
N ALA A 269 4.96 -21.93 -4.68
CA ALA A 269 5.15 -23.35 -4.46
C ALA A 269 4.09 -23.75 -3.43
N THR A 270 3.18 -24.65 -3.82
CA THR A 270 2.28 -25.28 -2.86
C THR A 270 3.15 -25.78 -1.72
N SER A 271 2.93 -25.26 -0.52
CA SER A 271 3.51 -25.87 0.67
C SER A 271 3.27 -27.37 0.59
N ALA A 272 4.22 -28.17 1.04
CA ALA A 272 4.13 -29.64 1.00
C ALA A 272 2.86 -30.21 1.70
N GLY A 273 2.02 -29.34 2.27
CA GLY A 273 0.72 -29.60 2.90
C GLY A 273 -0.51 -29.22 2.07
N GLY A 274 -0.38 -28.77 0.77
CA GLY A 274 -1.55 -28.53 -0.09
C GLY A 274 -2.36 -27.28 0.25
N GLY A 275 -1.73 -26.27 0.88
CA GLY A 275 -2.36 -24.97 1.16
C GLY A 275 -2.72 -24.21 -0.13
N PRO A 276 -3.67 -23.24 -0.06
CA PRO A 276 -4.07 -22.45 -1.21
C PRO A 276 -2.85 -21.71 -1.78
N GLY A 277 -2.75 -21.63 -3.11
CA GLY A 277 -1.79 -20.77 -3.82
C GLY A 277 -1.96 -19.30 -3.43
N THR A 278 -1.15 -18.41 -3.98
CA THR A 278 -1.25 -16.96 -3.74
C THR A 278 -2.70 -16.48 -3.86
N VAL A 279 -3.15 -15.74 -2.85
CA VAL A 279 -4.45 -15.05 -2.90
C VAL A 279 -4.24 -13.62 -3.41
N VAL A 280 -4.99 -13.23 -4.42
CA VAL A 280 -4.96 -11.87 -4.99
C VAL A 280 -6.13 -11.08 -4.46
N ILE A 281 -5.87 -9.99 -3.76
CA ILE A 281 -6.87 -9.00 -3.36
C ILE A 281 -6.82 -7.85 -4.35
N MET A 282 -7.88 -7.68 -5.10
CA MET A 282 -7.95 -6.73 -6.20
C MET A 282 -8.97 -5.63 -5.88
N ALA A 283 -8.51 -4.40 -5.69
CA ALA A 283 -9.36 -3.21 -5.64
C ALA A 283 -10.13 -3.04 -6.95
N GLN A 284 -11.13 -2.15 -6.98
CA GLN A 284 -11.80 -1.79 -8.24
C GLN A 284 -10.79 -1.28 -9.27
N GLN A 285 -10.92 -1.78 -10.50
CA GLN A 285 -9.97 -1.50 -11.57
C GLN A 285 -10.69 -1.04 -12.85
N PRO A 286 -10.03 -0.22 -13.70
CA PRO A 286 -10.42 -0.08 -15.08
C PRO A 286 -10.53 -1.45 -15.79
N VAL A 287 -11.45 -1.57 -16.74
CA VAL A 287 -11.79 -2.87 -17.37
C VAL A 287 -10.58 -3.54 -18.01
N ASP A 288 -9.75 -2.76 -18.71
CA ASP A 288 -8.54 -3.24 -19.39
C ASP A 288 -7.48 -3.74 -18.38
N ALA A 289 -7.29 -3.03 -17.27
CA ALA A 289 -6.41 -3.45 -16.19
C ALA A 289 -6.93 -4.73 -15.49
N ALA A 290 -8.24 -4.79 -15.18
CA ALA A 290 -8.86 -5.96 -14.57
C ALA A 290 -8.68 -7.22 -15.45
N GLN A 291 -8.85 -7.10 -16.78
CA GLN A 291 -8.66 -8.21 -17.70
C GLN A 291 -7.23 -8.77 -17.64
N VAL A 292 -6.22 -7.90 -17.60
CA VAL A 292 -4.82 -8.30 -17.52
C VAL A 292 -4.52 -9.02 -16.20
N LEU A 293 -4.98 -8.46 -15.08
CA LEU A 293 -4.77 -9.04 -13.75
C LEU A 293 -5.44 -10.41 -13.60
N LEU A 294 -6.69 -10.54 -14.05
CA LEU A 294 -7.44 -11.81 -14.03
C LEU A 294 -6.79 -12.87 -14.92
N LYS A 295 -6.32 -12.47 -16.12
CA LYS A 295 -5.59 -13.38 -17.00
C LYS A 295 -4.34 -13.91 -16.30
N ARG A 296 -3.55 -13.03 -15.66
CA ARG A 296 -2.36 -13.43 -14.91
C ARG A 296 -2.69 -14.37 -13.75
N ALA A 297 -3.74 -14.09 -12.99
CA ALA A 297 -4.16 -14.96 -11.90
C ALA A 297 -4.51 -16.38 -12.39
N VAL A 298 -5.21 -16.49 -13.50
CA VAL A 298 -5.50 -17.80 -14.15
C VAL A 298 -4.22 -18.51 -14.58
N GLU A 299 -3.25 -17.80 -15.18
CA GLU A 299 -1.97 -18.37 -15.63
C GLU A 299 -1.16 -19.02 -14.49
N VAL A 300 -1.26 -18.46 -13.27
CA VAL A 300 -0.50 -18.93 -12.11
C VAL A 300 -1.34 -19.73 -11.11
N ASP A 301 -2.61 -19.98 -11.44
CA ASP A 301 -3.57 -20.71 -10.58
C ASP A 301 -3.79 -20.02 -9.23
N ALA A 302 -3.87 -18.67 -9.23
CA ALA A 302 -4.12 -17.86 -8.04
C ALA A 302 -5.61 -17.66 -7.80
N THR A 303 -6.03 -17.65 -6.53
CA THR A 303 -7.38 -17.26 -6.12
C THR A 303 -7.51 -15.74 -6.13
N VAL A 304 -8.62 -15.19 -6.63
CA VAL A 304 -8.86 -13.74 -6.70
C VAL A 304 -10.09 -13.36 -5.90
N ALA A 305 -9.95 -12.39 -4.99
CA ALA A 305 -11.05 -11.68 -4.36
C ALA A 305 -11.10 -10.23 -4.89
N ARG A 306 -12.28 -9.78 -5.31
CA ARG A 306 -12.51 -8.52 -6.02
C ARG A 306 -13.38 -7.59 -5.21
N GLU A 307 -12.96 -6.36 -5.10
CA GLU A 307 -13.78 -5.33 -4.49
C GLU A 307 -15.08 -5.09 -5.27
N GLY A 308 -16.18 -4.94 -4.53
CA GLY A 308 -17.53 -4.83 -5.08
C GLY A 308 -18.21 -6.17 -5.34
N MET A 309 -17.49 -7.28 -5.27
CA MET A 309 -18.03 -8.65 -5.45
C MET A 309 -17.86 -9.49 -4.19
N GLU A 310 -16.63 -9.86 -3.84
CA GLU A 310 -16.33 -10.69 -2.69
C GLU A 310 -16.21 -9.88 -1.39
N PHE A 311 -15.70 -8.65 -1.46
CA PHE A 311 -15.54 -7.72 -0.33
C PHE A 311 -15.84 -6.28 -0.77
N GLY A 312 -15.91 -5.32 0.17
CA GLY A 312 -16.07 -3.90 -0.18
C GLY A 312 -16.69 -3.05 0.94
N VAL A 313 -16.99 -1.81 0.61
CA VAL A 313 -17.69 -0.85 1.47
C VAL A 313 -19.19 -1.02 1.28
N LEU A 314 -19.94 -1.33 2.34
CA LEU A 314 -21.40 -1.45 2.32
C LEU A 314 -22.09 -0.11 2.61
N SER A 315 -21.57 0.64 3.58
CA SER A 315 -22.01 2.00 3.88
C SER A 315 -20.86 2.87 4.35
N ARG A 316 -20.97 4.16 4.10
CA ARG A 316 -20.00 5.17 4.50
C ARG A 316 -20.72 6.46 4.88
N GLU A 317 -20.39 7.02 6.02
CA GLU A 317 -20.90 8.29 6.51
C GLU A 317 -19.71 9.16 6.93
N VAL A 318 -19.72 10.43 6.51
CA VAL A 318 -18.71 11.39 6.96
C VAL A 318 -18.96 11.70 8.44
N ALA A 319 -17.91 11.65 9.23
CA ALA A 319 -17.94 11.90 10.67
C ALA A 319 -16.89 12.96 11.04
N VAL A 320 -17.02 13.53 12.23
CA VAL A 320 -16.03 14.49 12.74
C VAL A 320 -14.67 13.79 12.90
N GLY A 321 -13.66 14.30 12.20
CA GLY A 321 -12.30 13.76 12.25
C GLY A 321 -12.09 12.48 11.43
N GLY A 322 -13.03 12.12 10.54
CA GLY A 322 -12.91 10.93 9.71
C GLY A 322 -14.24 10.47 9.11
N GLN A 323 -14.46 9.16 9.11
CA GLN A 323 -15.66 8.54 8.53
C GLN A 323 -16.06 7.27 9.28
N LEU A 324 -17.36 6.96 9.30
CA LEU A 324 -17.92 5.75 9.87
C LEU A 324 -18.30 4.80 8.73
N LEU A 325 -17.80 3.56 8.80
CA LEU A 325 -17.91 2.58 7.73
C LEU A 325 -18.65 1.32 8.20
N THR A 326 -19.37 0.70 7.28
CA THR A 326 -19.69 -0.73 7.35
C THR A 326 -18.94 -1.42 6.23
N LEU A 327 -18.03 -2.32 6.58
CA LEU A 327 -17.19 -3.07 5.65
C LEU A 327 -17.71 -4.50 5.52
N ARG A 328 -17.73 -5.03 4.30
CA ARG A 328 -17.82 -6.45 4.02
C ARG A 328 -16.43 -6.97 3.73
N GLY A 329 -15.92 -7.83 4.60
CA GLY A 329 -14.72 -8.60 4.37
C GLY A 329 -15.00 -9.93 3.69
N LEU A 330 -13.99 -10.80 3.59
CA LEU A 330 -14.12 -12.16 3.09
C LEU A 330 -14.82 -13.09 4.11
N GLY A 331 -14.63 -12.80 5.40
CA GLY A 331 -15.15 -13.60 6.51
C GLY A 331 -16.49 -13.12 7.08
N GLY A 332 -16.95 -11.90 6.73
CA GLY A 332 -18.19 -11.35 7.28
C GLY A 332 -18.32 -9.85 7.10
N GLU A 333 -19.30 -9.28 7.82
CA GLU A 333 -19.58 -7.86 7.84
C GLU A 333 -19.09 -7.23 9.14
N TYR A 334 -18.52 -6.02 9.03
CA TYR A 334 -17.92 -5.26 10.12
C TYR A 334 -18.58 -3.88 10.19
N PRO A 335 -19.65 -3.73 10.97
CA PRO A 335 -20.33 -2.44 11.15
C PRO A 335 -19.58 -1.55 12.12
N GLU A 336 -19.88 -0.24 12.06
CA GLU A 336 -19.40 0.79 12.99
C GLU A 336 -17.86 0.90 13.06
N VAL A 337 -17.20 0.75 11.92
CA VAL A 337 -15.74 0.93 11.80
C VAL A 337 -15.46 2.42 11.62
N PHE A 338 -14.93 3.06 12.66
CA PHE A 338 -14.45 4.44 12.55
C PHE A 338 -13.04 4.46 11.94
N LEU A 339 -12.88 5.25 10.87
CA LEU A 339 -11.60 5.49 10.19
C LEU A 339 -11.26 6.98 10.29
N PRO A 340 -10.20 7.41 11.02
CA PRO A 340 -9.81 8.80 11.19
C PRO A 340 -9.07 9.37 9.97
N LEU A 341 -9.51 9.02 8.77
CA LEU A 341 -8.97 9.47 7.50
C LEU A 341 -10.12 9.94 6.61
N HIS A 342 -9.85 10.97 5.80
CA HIS A 342 -10.85 11.61 4.96
C HIS A 342 -10.84 11.06 3.52
N GLY A 343 -12.00 11.13 2.86
CA GLY A 343 -12.21 10.79 1.46
C GLY A 343 -12.61 9.33 1.22
N GLU A 344 -13.48 9.15 0.22
CA GLU A 344 -14.04 7.84 -0.16
C GLU A 344 -12.95 6.81 -0.50
N HIS A 345 -11.87 7.25 -1.15
CA HIS A 345 -10.74 6.39 -1.50
C HIS A 345 -10.09 5.72 -0.28
N MET A 346 -10.12 6.35 0.90
CA MET A 346 -9.60 5.75 2.14
C MET A 346 -10.52 4.65 2.67
N ALA A 347 -11.84 4.77 2.48
CA ALA A 347 -12.78 3.68 2.81
C ALA A 347 -12.56 2.44 1.92
N HIS A 348 -12.31 2.65 0.62
CA HIS A 348 -11.95 1.58 -0.31
C HIS A 348 -10.62 0.91 0.07
N ASN A 349 -9.59 1.71 0.41
CA ASN A 349 -8.32 1.18 0.90
C ASN A 349 -8.51 0.35 2.19
N ALA A 350 -9.41 0.76 3.09
CA ALA A 350 -9.73 0.02 4.31
C ALA A 350 -10.39 -1.34 4.01
N ALA A 351 -11.30 -1.39 3.03
CA ALA A 351 -11.91 -2.64 2.59
C ALA A 351 -10.86 -3.60 1.98
N VAL A 352 -9.94 -3.07 1.16
CA VAL A 352 -8.82 -3.84 0.58
C VAL A 352 -7.90 -4.37 1.67
N ALA A 353 -7.56 -3.53 2.67
CA ALA A 353 -6.70 -3.91 3.78
C ALA A 353 -7.33 -5.02 4.64
N LEU A 354 -8.61 -4.88 4.96
CA LEU A 354 -9.37 -5.90 5.69
C LEU A 354 -9.36 -7.25 4.96
N ALA A 355 -9.70 -7.24 3.67
CA ALA A 355 -9.71 -8.45 2.84
C ALA A 355 -8.32 -9.10 2.74
N ALA A 356 -7.25 -8.28 2.67
CA ALA A 356 -5.87 -8.79 2.61
C ALA A 356 -5.47 -9.50 3.90
N VAL A 357 -5.81 -8.95 5.06
CA VAL A 357 -5.53 -9.58 6.36
C VAL A 357 -6.37 -10.84 6.56
N GLU A 358 -7.64 -10.82 6.20
CA GLU A 358 -8.50 -12.00 6.25
C GLU A 358 -7.96 -13.12 5.33
N ALA A 359 -7.52 -12.78 4.11
CA ALA A 359 -6.91 -13.74 3.21
C ALA A 359 -5.59 -14.32 3.78
N PHE A 360 -4.79 -13.49 4.44
CA PHE A 360 -3.57 -13.93 5.10
C PHE A 360 -3.85 -14.95 6.21
N PHE A 361 -4.92 -14.78 6.98
CA PHE A 361 -5.36 -15.78 7.98
C PHE A 361 -6.14 -16.95 7.36
N GLY A 362 -6.23 -17.05 6.04
CA GLY A 362 -6.93 -18.13 5.34
C GLY A 362 -8.46 -18.05 5.43
N VAL A 363 -9.01 -16.88 5.71
CA VAL A 363 -10.45 -16.65 5.72
C VAL A 363 -11.02 -16.83 4.32
N GLY A 364 -12.15 -17.56 4.18
CA GLY A 364 -12.71 -17.97 2.89
C GLY A 364 -12.41 -19.42 2.52
N SER A 365 -11.55 -20.12 3.26
CA SER A 365 -11.43 -21.59 3.23
C SER A 365 -12.49 -22.23 4.15
N GLU A 366 -12.75 -23.52 3.98
CA GLU A 366 -13.78 -24.23 4.77
C GLU A 366 -13.57 -24.19 6.30
N HIS A 367 -12.38 -23.80 6.78
CA HIS A 367 -12.00 -23.80 8.20
C HIS A 367 -11.69 -22.40 8.76
N ALA A 368 -11.90 -21.35 7.99
CA ALA A 368 -11.50 -19.99 8.35
C ALA A 368 -12.51 -19.29 9.27
N ARG A 369 -12.01 -18.56 10.26
CA ARG A 369 -12.81 -17.71 11.15
C ARG A 369 -12.70 -16.26 10.70
N SER A 370 -13.82 -15.51 10.73
CA SER A 370 -13.81 -14.06 10.61
C SER A 370 -12.93 -13.42 11.69
N LEU A 371 -12.33 -12.28 11.41
CA LEU A 371 -11.64 -11.49 12.43
C LEU A 371 -12.65 -11.04 13.50
N ASP A 372 -12.15 -10.82 14.72
CA ASP A 372 -12.98 -10.24 15.77
C ASP A 372 -13.34 -8.79 15.41
N ALA A 373 -14.63 -8.45 15.40
CA ALA A 373 -15.12 -7.15 14.98
C ALA A 373 -14.61 -6.00 15.84
N ASP A 374 -14.42 -6.21 17.14
CA ASP A 374 -13.87 -5.18 18.02
C ASP A 374 -12.37 -4.96 17.77
N THR A 375 -11.65 -6.01 17.40
CA THR A 375 -10.25 -5.91 16.98
C THR A 375 -10.12 -5.09 15.68
N VAL A 376 -11.00 -5.33 14.70
CA VAL A 376 -11.06 -4.56 13.45
C VAL A 376 -11.37 -3.08 13.74
N ARG A 377 -12.37 -2.79 14.59
CA ARG A 377 -12.72 -1.41 14.98
C ARG A 377 -11.55 -0.70 15.67
N ARG A 378 -10.90 -1.36 16.62
CA ARG A 378 -9.73 -0.78 17.32
C ARG A 378 -8.58 -0.51 16.37
N ALA A 379 -8.30 -1.42 15.45
CA ALA A 379 -7.24 -1.27 14.47
C ALA A 379 -7.46 -0.03 13.59
N PHE A 380 -8.62 0.07 12.96
CA PHE A 380 -8.90 1.20 12.06
C PHE A 380 -8.99 2.54 12.80
N ALA A 381 -9.47 2.57 14.04
CA ALA A 381 -9.57 3.80 14.83
C ALA A 381 -8.19 4.43 15.16
N THR A 382 -7.10 3.71 15.01
CA THR A 382 -5.73 4.18 15.29
C THR A 382 -4.88 4.42 14.04
N VAL A 383 -5.45 4.19 12.85
CA VAL A 383 -4.69 4.34 11.60
C VAL A 383 -4.36 5.81 11.34
N THR A 384 -3.10 6.05 11.00
CA THR A 384 -2.63 7.34 10.50
C THR A 384 -2.06 7.19 9.09
N SER A 385 -2.20 8.22 8.29
CA SER A 385 -1.63 8.29 6.94
C SER A 385 -1.10 9.72 6.69
N PRO A 386 0.08 10.07 7.23
CA PRO A 386 0.67 11.39 7.09
C PRO A 386 0.77 11.82 5.62
N GLY A 387 0.47 13.10 5.35
CA GLY A 387 0.44 13.64 3.99
C GLY A 387 -0.68 13.10 3.11
N ARG A 388 -1.79 12.63 3.69
CA ARG A 388 -3.00 12.20 2.97
C ARG A 388 -4.23 12.86 3.59
N LEU A 389 -4.65 14.00 3.05
CA LEU A 389 -5.66 14.89 3.61
C LEU A 389 -5.43 15.16 5.10
N GLU A 390 -4.16 15.30 5.46
CA GLU A 390 -3.72 15.51 6.85
C GLU A 390 -3.91 16.96 7.26
N VAL A 391 -4.67 17.21 8.32
CA VAL A 391 -4.83 18.53 8.92
C VAL A 391 -3.68 18.82 9.87
N VAL A 392 -2.82 19.77 9.52
CA VAL A 392 -1.63 20.12 10.32
C VAL A 392 -1.75 21.46 11.04
N ARG A 393 -2.74 22.26 10.70
CA ARG A 393 -3.07 23.53 11.37
C ARG A 393 -4.58 23.73 11.30
N THR A 394 -5.16 24.34 12.33
CA THR A 394 -6.62 24.50 12.45
C THR A 394 -7.14 25.92 12.20
N SER A 395 -6.26 26.96 12.20
CA SER A 395 -6.68 28.35 11.99
C SER A 395 -5.58 29.17 11.31
N PRO A 396 -5.70 29.52 10.01
CA PRO A 396 -6.62 28.86 9.09
C PRO A 396 -6.31 27.36 8.98
N THR A 397 -7.28 26.59 8.52
CA THR A 397 -7.06 25.15 8.34
C THR A 397 -6.04 24.94 7.22
N VAL A 398 -4.93 24.21 7.52
CA VAL A 398 -3.94 23.80 6.52
C VAL A 398 -3.96 22.28 6.41
N ILE A 399 -4.18 21.81 5.18
CA ILE A 399 -4.23 20.39 4.81
C ILE A 399 -3.03 20.06 3.94
N LEU A 400 -2.40 18.93 4.22
CA LEU A 400 -1.34 18.36 3.38
C LEU A 400 -1.86 17.13 2.63
N ASP A 401 -1.58 17.07 1.33
CA ASP A 401 -1.87 15.91 0.52
C ASP A 401 -0.79 15.67 -0.56
N ALA A 402 -0.33 14.45 -0.67
CA ALA A 402 0.75 14.09 -1.58
C ALA A 402 0.28 13.65 -2.98
N ALA A 403 -0.93 14.01 -3.40
CA ALA A 403 -1.42 13.76 -4.76
C ALA A 403 -0.49 14.37 -5.80
N HIS A 404 -0.12 13.59 -6.82
CA HIS A 404 0.86 13.97 -7.83
C HIS A 404 0.54 13.41 -9.23
N ASN A 405 -0.64 12.84 -9.41
CA ASN A 405 -1.20 12.43 -10.69
C ASN A 405 -2.68 12.81 -10.75
N PRO A 406 -3.29 12.88 -11.94
CA PRO A 406 -4.67 13.36 -12.10
C PRO A 406 -5.70 12.57 -11.27
N ALA A 407 -5.58 11.25 -11.22
CA ALA A 407 -6.50 10.40 -10.45
C ALA A 407 -6.39 10.65 -8.94
N GLY A 408 -5.16 10.80 -8.41
CA GLY A 408 -4.92 11.18 -7.02
C GLY A 408 -5.47 12.57 -6.71
N ALA A 409 -5.22 13.55 -7.58
CA ALA A 409 -5.73 14.91 -7.43
C ALA A 409 -7.26 14.97 -7.42
N GLN A 410 -7.93 14.20 -8.29
CA GLN A 410 -9.39 14.07 -8.30
C GLN A 410 -9.93 13.49 -6.99
N ALA A 411 -9.31 12.43 -6.47
CA ALA A 411 -9.69 11.82 -5.20
C ALA A 411 -9.50 12.80 -4.02
N THR A 412 -8.39 13.54 -4.00
CA THR A 412 -8.11 14.58 -3.00
C THR A 412 -9.13 15.71 -3.09
N ALA A 413 -9.40 16.24 -4.30
CA ALA A 413 -10.39 17.30 -4.50
C ALA A 413 -11.81 16.88 -4.07
N ALA A 414 -12.20 15.63 -4.35
CA ALA A 414 -13.46 15.08 -3.87
C ALA A 414 -13.50 14.97 -2.34
N GLY A 415 -12.43 14.44 -1.73
CA GLY A 415 -12.32 14.32 -0.28
C GLY A 415 -12.37 15.66 0.45
N VAL A 416 -11.70 16.69 -0.09
CA VAL A 416 -11.74 18.04 0.47
C VAL A 416 -13.16 18.61 0.43
N ARG A 417 -13.84 18.53 -0.71
CA ARG A 417 -15.23 19.03 -0.83
C ARG A 417 -16.21 18.35 0.11
N GLU A 418 -15.97 17.07 0.37
CA GLU A 418 -16.86 16.27 1.21
C GLU A 418 -16.62 16.51 2.71
N ALA A 419 -15.35 16.52 3.13
CA ALA A 419 -14.99 16.53 4.54
C ALA A 419 -14.82 17.93 5.13
N PHE A 420 -14.59 18.94 4.29
CA PHE A 420 -14.29 20.30 4.73
C PHE A 420 -15.23 21.31 4.03
N GLY A 421 -15.90 22.11 4.83
CA GLY A 421 -16.84 23.13 4.34
C GLY A 421 -16.17 24.47 4.05
N PHE A 422 -15.09 24.49 3.24
CA PHE A 422 -14.40 25.75 2.93
C PHE A 422 -15.26 26.67 2.06
N SER A 423 -15.35 27.94 2.45
CA SER A 423 -15.86 29.03 1.62
C SER A 423 -14.81 29.49 0.59
N ARG A 424 -13.54 29.43 0.97
CA ARG A 424 -12.38 29.74 0.13
C ARG A 424 -11.25 28.74 0.42
N LEU A 425 -10.67 28.18 -0.61
CA LEU A 425 -9.52 27.28 -0.51
C LEU A 425 -8.37 27.80 -1.38
N VAL A 426 -7.21 28.04 -0.77
CA VAL A 426 -5.98 28.43 -1.47
C VAL A 426 -5.11 27.20 -1.66
N GLY A 427 -4.69 26.95 -2.90
CA GLY A 427 -3.78 25.85 -3.22
C GLY A 427 -2.31 26.31 -3.11
N VAL A 428 -1.45 25.50 -2.49
CA VAL A 428 0.01 25.59 -2.64
C VAL A 428 0.48 24.37 -3.43
N VAL A 429 0.99 24.58 -4.63
CA VAL A 429 1.34 23.48 -5.55
C VAL A 429 2.81 23.52 -5.92
N GLY A 430 3.52 22.43 -5.60
CA GLY A 430 4.90 22.16 -6.04
C GLY A 430 5.00 20.73 -6.56
N THR A 431 5.42 20.54 -7.81
CA THR A 431 5.40 19.25 -8.49
C THR A 431 6.69 18.94 -9.23
N SER A 432 6.83 17.70 -9.72
CA SER A 432 7.98 17.26 -10.53
C SER A 432 7.70 17.39 -12.02
N LYS A 433 8.74 17.68 -12.81
CA LYS A 433 8.68 17.87 -14.27
C LYS A 433 8.13 16.68 -15.06
N GLU A 434 8.23 15.48 -14.49
CA GLU A 434 7.88 14.21 -15.16
C GLU A 434 6.39 13.85 -15.04
N LYS A 435 5.63 14.61 -14.25
CA LYS A 435 4.22 14.34 -13.96
C LYS A 435 3.29 15.04 -14.95
N ASP A 436 2.06 14.55 -15.06
CA ASP A 436 1.00 15.25 -15.79
C ASP A 436 0.48 16.44 -14.98
N VAL A 437 1.26 17.52 -15.04
CA VAL A 437 1.02 18.74 -14.25
C VAL A 437 -0.31 19.38 -14.62
N ARG A 438 -0.64 19.44 -15.91
CA ARG A 438 -1.92 20.01 -16.39
C ARG A 438 -3.10 19.24 -15.82
N GLY A 439 -3.12 17.92 -15.94
CA GLY A 439 -4.21 17.09 -15.44
C GLY A 439 -4.37 17.18 -13.91
N VAL A 440 -3.26 17.36 -13.16
CA VAL A 440 -3.30 17.62 -11.70
C VAL A 440 -3.95 18.99 -11.42
N LEU A 441 -3.55 20.06 -12.11
CA LEU A 441 -4.10 21.40 -11.90
C LEU A 441 -5.58 21.46 -12.30
N GLU A 442 -5.98 20.86 -13.42
CA GLU A 442 -7.36 20.76 -13.87
C GLU A 442 -8.27 20.04 -12.85
N ALA A 443 -7.74 19.03 -12.14
CA ALA A 443 -8.49 18.36 -11.08
C ALA A 443 -8.76 19.26 -9.86
N PHE A 444 -7.85 20.18 -9.57
CA PHE A 444 -7.98 21.14 -8.45
C PHE A 444 -8.68 22.46 -8.83
N GLU A 445 -8.79 22.78 -10.12
CA GLU A 445 -9.41 24.04 -10.58
C GLU A 445 -10.79 24.30 -9.96
N PRO A 446 -11.69 23.31 -9.84
CA PRO A 446 -13.02 23.52 -9.30
C PRO A 446 -13.08 23.81 -7.79
N ILE A 447 -11.98 23.63 -7.05
CA ILE A 447 -11.96 23.80 -5.60
C ILE A 447 -11.02 24.91 -5.11
N PHE A 448 -10.02 25.30 -5.90
CA PHE A 448 -9.13 26.39 -5.52
C PHE A 448 -9.72 27.75 -5.93
N ALA A 449 -9.80 28.66 -4.98
CA ALA A 449 -10.06 30.07 -5.29
C ALA A 449 -8.83 30.70 -5.94
N GLU A 450 -7.66 30.38 -5.43
CA GLU A 450 -6.35 30.85 -5.88
C GLU A 450 -5.32 29.75 -5.73
N VAL A 451 -4.22 29.85 -6.48
CA VAL A 451 -3.10 28.92 -6.41
C VAL A 451 -1.78 29.65 -6.30
N VAL A 452 -0.99 29.30 -5.30
CA VAL A 452 0.40 29.71 -5.14
C VAL A 452 1.29 28.59 -5.65
N VAL A 453 2.02 28.83 -6.74
CA VAL A 453 2.94 27.85 -7.32
C VAL A 453 4.33 28.03 -6.76
N THR A 454 4.97 26.91 -6.45
CA THR A 454 6.28 26.87 -5.79
C THR A 454 7.11 25.67 -6.24
N ARG A 455 8.30 25.52 -5.68
CA ARG A 455 9.11 24.30 -5.84
C ARG A 455 9.56 23.75 -4.50
N ASN A 456 9.72 22.43 -4.42
CA ASN A 456 10.40 21.74 -3.33
C ASN A 456 11.93 21.69 -3.57
N SER A 457 12.67 21.17 -2.60
CA SER A 457 14.15 21.14 -2.62
C SER A 457 14.77 20.16 -3.62
N THR A 458 13.98 19.29 -4.25
CA THR A 458 14.53 18.27 -5.15
C THR A 458 14.97 18.85 -6.50
N THR A 459 16.01 18.24 -7.09
CA THR A 459 16.49 18.61 -8.44
C THR A 459 15.47 18.29 -9.54
N ARG A 460 14.44 17.48 -9.25
CA ARG A 460 13.34 17.11 -10.16
C ARG A 460 12.17 18.09 -10.11
N ALA A 461 12.14 18.99 -9.13
CA ALA A 461 11.09 19.99 -9.02
C ALA A 461 10.95 20.79 -10.32
N MET A 462 9.71 21.02 -10.74
CA MET A 462 9.42 21.93 -11.86
C MET A 462 9.81 23.35 -11.47
N ASP A 463 10.34 24.10 -12.43
CA ASP A 463 10.62 25.51 -12.23
C ASP A 463 9.30 26.26 -11.95
N PRO A 464 9.25 27.16 -10.95
CA PRO A 464 8.03 27.88 -10.60
C PRO A 464 7.43 28.69 -11.75
N ASP A 465 8.27 29.29 -12.62
CA ASP A 465 7.78 30.05 -13.76
C ASP A 465 7.19 29.13 -14.85
N GLU A 466 7.79 27.94 -15.06
CA GLU A 466 7.23 26.91 -15.95
C GLU A 466 5.88 26.39 -15.40
N LEU A 467 5.79 26.15 -14.09
CA LEU A 467 4.56 25.71 -13.42
C LEU A 467 3.49 26.79 -13.50
N ALA A 468 3.85 28.06 -13.28
CA ALA A 468 2.96 29.21 -13.38
C ALA A 468 2.36 29.36 -14.78
N ALA A 469 3.15 29.15 -15.83
CA ALA A 469 2.65 29.22 -17.19
C ALA A 469 1.51 28.24 -17.44
N ILE A 470 1.64 26.98 -16.94
CA ILE A 470 0.59 25.97 -17.03
C ILE A 470 -0.60 26.35 -16.13
N ALA A 471 -0.33 26.83 -14.90
CA ALA A 471 -1.37 27.22 -13.95
C ALA A 471 -2.22 28.39 -14.50
N VAL A 472 -1.60 29.38 -15.14
CA VAL A 472 -2.32 30.50 -15.77
C VAL A 472 -3.25 30.02 -16.90
N GLU A 473 -2.86 29.02 -17.66
CA GLU A 473 -3.74 28.43 -18.67
C GLU A 473 -4.98 27.73 -18.08
N VAL A 474 -4.85 27.16 -16.87
CA VAL A 474 -5.95 26.45 -16.19
C VAL A 474 -6.80 27.38 -15.34
N PHE A 475 -6.19 28.25 -14.52
CA PHE A 475 -6.87 29.08 -13.52
C PHE A 475 -7.15 30.53 -13.99
N GLY A 476 -6.40 31.02 -14.99
CA GLY A 476 -6.35 32.44 -15.35
C GLY A 476 -5.32 33.20 -14.50
N SER A 477 -4.76 34.28 -15.07
CA SER A 477 -3.66 35.04 -14.45
C SER A 477 -4.01 35.66 -13.09
N GLU A 478 -5.26 36.01 -12.88
CA GLU A 478 -5.74 36.67 -11.64
C GLU A 478 -5.76 35.73 -10.41
N ARG A 479 -5.70 34.41 -10.64
CA ARG A 479 -5.76 33.38 -9.59
C ARG A 479 -4.43 32.72 -9.32
N VAL A 480 -3.33 33.14 -9.99
CA VAL A 480 -2.03 32.50 -9.89
C VAL A 480 -1.00 33.45 -9.29
N GLN A 481 -0.39 33.03 -8.17
CA GLN A 481 0.75 33.69 -7.56
C GLN A 481 1.98 32.79 -7.65
N VAL A 482 3.17 33.36 -7.80
CA VAL A 482 4.45 32.65 -7.87
C VAL A 482 5.29 32.99 -6.66
N GLU A 483 5.59 31.96 -5.85
CA GLU A 483 6.54 32.07 -4.74
C GLU A 483 7.58 30.96 -4.88
N PRO A 484 8.81 31.28 -5.31
CA PRO A 484 9.81 30.25 -5.60
C PRO A 484 10.22 29.39 -4.42
N ARG A 485 10.06 29.87 -3.21
CA ARG A 485 10.38 29.16 -1.97
C ARG A 485 9.11 28.65 -1.30
N LEU A 486 9.15 27.42 -0.80
CA LEU A 486 7.99 26.80 -0.17
C LEU A 486 7.56 27.49 1.13
N ASP A 487 8.52 27.99 1.93
CA ASP A 487 8.23 28.77 3.15
C ASP A 487 7.47 30.07 2.83
N ASP A 488 7.92 30.82 1.81
CA ASP A 488 7.28 32.05 1.34
C ASP A 488 5.88 31.74 0.74
N ALA A 489 5.76 30.63 0.01
CA ALA A 489 4.49 30.17 -0.57
C ALA A 489 3.44 29.78 0.50
N LEU A 490 3.88 29.16 1.58
CA LEU A 490 3.02 28.83 2.72
C LEU A 490 2.53 30.11 3.43
N GLU A 491 3.44 31.07 3.67
CA GLU A 491 3.11 32.36 4.29
C GLU A 491 2.12 33.15 3.42
N ALA A 492 2.36 33.22 2.09
CA ALA A 492 1.46 33.88 1.16
C ALA A 492 0.07 33.23 1.14
N ALA A 493 0.00 31.90 1.05
CA ALA A 493 -1.28 31.18 1.02
C ALA A 493 -2.07 31.31 2.34
N ILE A 494 -1.38 31.31 3.49
CA ILE A 494 -1.99 31.54 4.79
C ILE A 494 -2.53 32.98 4.88
N THR A 495 -1.75 33.96 4.43
CA THR A 495 -2.18 35.37 4.39
C THR A 495 -3.42 35.54 3.51
N LEU A 496 -3.42 34.97 2.30
CA LEU A 496 -4.61 35.00 1.42
C LEU A 496 -5.83 34.35 2.05
N ALA A 497 -5.65 33.29 2.83
CA ALA A 497 -6.73 32.63 3.56
C ALA A 497 -7.24 33.47 4.75
N GLU A 498 -6.39 34.32 5.36
CA GLU A 498 -6.72 35.18 6.52
C GLU A 498 -7.35 36.54 6.10
N GLU A 499 -7.15 37.00 4.85
CA GLU A 499 -7.66 38.31 4.38
C GLU A 499 -9.19 38.44 4.37
N GLU A 500 -9.93 37.34 4.36
CA GLU A 500 -11.41 37.32 4.36
C GLU A 500 -12.03 37.03 5.74
N ASP A 501 -11.45 37.49 6.80
CA ASP A 501 -11.73 37.16 8.21
C ASP A 501 -13.16 37.50 8.73
N GLU A 502 -14.10 37.84 7.91
CA GLU A 502 -15.52 38.02 8.34
C GLU A 502 -16.32 36.69 8.39
N TYR A 503 -15.81 35.59 7.80
CA TYR A 503 -16.53 34.30 7.79
C TYR A 503 -15.57 33.13 7.97
N ALA A 504 -15.66 32.45 9.11
CA ALA A 504 -15.01 31.18 9.40
C ALA A 504 -15.22 30.18 8.24
N GLY A 505 -14.14 29.78 7.55
CA GLY A 505 -14.23 28.78 6.49
C GLY A 505 -13.16 28.84 5.40
N ALA A 506 -12.10 29.64 5.57
CA ALA A 506 -10.96 29.61 4.64
C ALA A 506 -9.95 28.51 5.01
N GLY A 507 -9.28 27.96 4.01
CA GLY A 507 -8.26 26.93 4.20
C GLY A 507 -7.17 26.96 3.15
N VAL A 508 -6.12 26.22 3.41
CA VAL A 508 -4.98 26.02 2.50
C VAL A 508 -4.80 24.52 2.25
N LEU A 509 -4.63 24.12 0.99
CA LEU A 509 -4.22 22.76 0.61
C LEU A 509 -2.85 22.80 -0.03
N VAL A 510 -1.89 22.11 0.59
CA VAL A 510 -0.53 21.93 0.06
C VAL A 510 -0.45 20.58 -0.63
N THR A 511 -0.06 20.56 -1.92
CA THR A 511 -0.12 19.35 -2.73
C THR A 511 0.84 19.35 -3.94
N GLY A 512 0.76 18.32 -4.77
CA GLY A 512 1.52 18.17 -6.02
C GLY A 512 2.73 17.22 -5.94
N SER A 513 3.20 16.89 -4.73
CA SER A 513 4.32 15.96 -4.53
C SER A 513 4.38 15.47 -3.09
N VAL A 514 4.85 14.24 -2.87
CA VAL A 514 5.17 13.73 -1.53
C VAL A 514 6.22 14.61 -0.84
N ILE A 515 7.22 15.06 -1.60
CA ILE A 515 8.29 15.92 -1.05
C ILE A 515 7.74 17.30 -0.65
N THR A 516 6.89 17.91 -1.48
CA THR A 516 6.25 19.19 -1.14
C THR A 516 5.43 19.08 0.14
N ALA A 517 4.62 18.01 0.28
CA ALA A 517 3.85 17.75 1.49
C ALA A 517 4.76 17.52 2.72
N GLY A 518 5.85 16.76 2.55
CA GLY A 518 6.80 16.46 3.62
C GLY A 518 7.56 17.70 4.11
N GLU A 519 8.07 18.53 3.21
CA GLU A 519 8.75 19.77 3.55
C GLU A 519 7.78 20.79 4.20
N ALA A 520 6.56 20.90 3.69
CA ALA A 520 5.54 21.75 4.30
C ALA A 520 5.18 21.28 5.71
N ARG A 521 5.13 19.97 5.94
CA ARG A 521 4.89 19.38 7.26
C ARG A 521 5.97 19.77 8.27
N LEU A 522 7.24 19.74 7.83
CA LEU A 522 8.38 20.20 8.66
C LEU A 522 8.29 21.69 8.96
N LEU A 523 8.01 22.53 7.96
CA LEU A 523 7.92 23.98 8.12
C LEU A 523 6.77 24.40 9.04
N LEU A 524 5.66 23.66 9.06
CA LEU A 524 4.51 23.91 9.92
C LEU A 524 4.65 23.28 11.31
N GLY A 525 5.77 22.58 11.59
CA GLY A 525 6.06 21.99 12.91
C GLY A 525 5.12 20.83 13.28
N ALA A 526 4.48 20.20 12.32
CA ALA A 526 3.67 19.02 12.56
C ALA A 526 4.58 17.80 12.86
N GLN A 527 4.32 17.13 13.98
CA GLN A 527 5.12 16.00 14.47
C GLN A 527 4.44 14.67 14.19
#